data_0ccbace7e8c66df037449f4347106790
#
_entry.id   0ccbace7e8c66df037449f4347106790
#
_cell.length_a   1.000
_cell.length_b   1.000
_cell.length_c   1.000
_cell.angle_alpha   90.00
_cell.angle_beta   90.00
_cell.angle_gamma   90.00
#
_symmetry.space_group_name_H-M   'P 1'
#
loop_
_entity.id
_entity.type
_entity.pdbx_description
1 polymer ?
#
loop_
_entity_poly.entity_id
_entity_poly.type
_entity_poly.pdbx_seq_one_letter_code
_entity_poly.pdbx_strand_id
1 'polypeptide(L)'
;MTSTALKALTATTGNRTDKWNTPKDFVADVVKFFGTIDLDPCSNSEGEPNIPALNYYTEKTNGLAHDWYGKVFMNHPYSNSKEWVPYASLQYESGNADELVLLIKLDVSTKWWRSVSQYSWIAINKRMKFGNGKSAAPFQSAIVYLGKDLDRFNNVFGKYGTLYVPHQKVSQDVSTSH
;
A
#
# COMPACT_ATOMS: atom_id res chain seq x y z
N MET A 1 -1.23 22.60 25.71
CA MET A 1 -0.54 21.74 24.73
C MET A 1 -1.44 20.59 24.39
N THR A 2 -1.84 20.50 23.13
CA THR A 2 -3.04 19.84 22.68
C THR A 2 -2.87 18.32 22.54
N SER A 3 -3.90 17.60 22.95
CA SER A 3 -4.12 16.16 23.00
C SER A 3 -3.82 15.39 21.68
N THR A 4 -3.55 16.05 20.57
CA THR A 4 -3.34 15.48 19.25
C THR A 4 -1.93 14.89 19.07
N ALA A 5 -0.91 15.52 19.68
CA ALA A 5 0.48 15.06 19.60
C ALA A 5 0.72 13.78 20.41
N LEU A 6 -0.04 13.57 21.50
CA LEU A 6 0.11 12.37 22.33
C LEU A 6 -0.54 11.11 21.69
N LYS A 7 -1.54 11.30 20.82
CA LYS A 7 -2.17 10.18 20.08
C LYS A 7 -1.28 9.63 18.94
N ALA A 8 -0.40 10.46 18.37
CA ALA A 8 0.53 10.00 17.34
C ALA A 8 1.64 9.09 17.91
N LEU A 9 2.01 9.25 19.19
CA LEU A 9 3.04 8.42 19.82
C LEU A 9 2.57 7.01 20.22
N THR A 10 1.26 6.78 20.32
CA THR A 10 0.72 5.48 20.77
C THR A 10 0.30 4.55 19.62
N ALA A 11 0.33 5.04 18.37
CA ALA A 11 -0.07 4.28 17.19
C ALA A 11 1.02 3.33 16.66
N THR A 12 2.23 3.35 17.21
CA THR A 12 3.41 2.68 16.66
C THR A 12 3.78 1.33 17.30
N THR A 13 3.11 0.90 18.37
CA THR A 13 3.37 -0.45 18.93
C THR A 13 2.54 -1.50 18.19
N GLY A 14 2.96 -1.84 16.98
CA GLY A 14 2.45 -3.01 16.27
C GLY A 14 2.72 -4.27 17.10
N ASN A 15 1.68 -5.03 17.37
CA ASN A 15 1.78 -6.31 18.07
C ASN A 15 2.82 -7.20 17.35
N ARG A 16 3.57 -8.00 18.08
CA ARG A 16 4.58 -8.95 17.54
C ARG A 16 4.05 -9.85 16.41
N THR A 17 2.74 -10.02 16.33
CA THR A 17 2.01 -10.78 15.31
C THR A 17 1.81 -10.02 13.99
N ASP A 18 2.18 -8.75 13.91
CA ASP A 18 1.88 -7.84 12.78
C ASP A 18 3.06 -7.59 11.84
N LYS A 19 4.22 -8.22 12.10
CA LYS A 19 5.42 -8.10 11.26
C LYS A 19 5.38 -9.10 10.11
N TRP A 20 4.69 -8.74 9.05
CA TRP A 20 4.53 -9.53 7.83
C TRP A 20 5.57 -9.12 6.78
N ASN A 21 6.80 -9.62 6.88
CA ASN A 21 7.83 -9.32 5.88
C ASN A 21 7.39 -9.79 4.49
N THR A 22 7.45 -8.89 3.53
CA THR A 22 7.09 -9.15 2.13
C THR A 22 7.94 -10.30 1.57
N PRO A 23 7.33 -11.30 0.88
CA PRO A 23 8.09 -12.39 0.26
C PRO A 23 9.10 -11.88 -0.78
N LYS A 24 10.27 -12.50 -0.86
CA LYS A 24 11.35 -12.05 -1.75
C LYS A 24 10.95 -11.98 -3.22
N ASP A 25 10.19 -12.98 -3.69
CA ASP A 25 9.71 -13.02 -5.08
C ASP A 25 8.76 -11.85 -5.37
N PHE A 26 7.92 -11.50 -4.40
CA PHE A 26 7.04 -10.33 -4.54
C PHE A 26 7.82 -9.02 -4.53
N VAL A 27 8.84 -8.90 -3.69
CA VAL A 27 9.75 -7.74 -3.69
C VAL A 27 10.44 -7.58 -5.05
N ALA A 28 10.89 -8.68 -5.65
CA ALA A 28 11.49 -8.67 -6.99
C ALA A 28 10.51 -8.17 -8.05
N ASP A 29 9.23 -8.53 -7.97
CA ASP A 29 8.20 -8.01 -8.87
C ASP A 29 7.92 -6.50 -8.63
N VAL A 30 7.93 -6.03 -7.40
CA VAL A 30 7.82 -4.60 -7.10
C VAL A 30 8.99 -3.82 -7.71
N VAL A 31 10.21 -4.34 -7.57
CA VAL A 31 11.40 -3.75 -8.21
C VAL A 31 11.27 -3.79 -9.74
N LYS A 32 10.82 -4.91 -10.31
CA LYS A 32 10.57 -5.01 -11.76
C LYS A 32 9.54 -3.99 -12.23
N PHE A 33 8.51 -3.74 -11.44
CA PHE A 33 7.45 -2.78 -11.76
C PHE A 33 7.95 -1.34 -11.75
N PHE A 34 8.61 -0.94 -10.69
CA PHE A 34 9.07 0.44 -10.49
C PHE A 34 10.43 0.76 -11.13
N GLY A 35 11.27 -0.25 -11.38
CA GLY A 35 12.71 -0.10 -11.61
C GLY A 35 13.46 0.24 -10.32
N THR A 36 13.10 1.36 -9.70
CA THR A 36 13.62 1.81 -8.40
C THR A 36 12.45 2.13 -7.49
N ILE A 37 12.52 1.71 -6.23
CA ILE A 37 11.58 2.09 -5.17
C ILE A 37 12.18 3.30 -4.46
N ASP A 38 11.51 4.45 -4.49
CA ASP A 38 12.02 5.67 -3.88
C ASP A 38 11.81 5.66 -2.36
N LEU A 39 10.66 5.12 -1.91
CA LEU A 39 10.31 5.12 -0.49
C LEU A 39 9.59 3.83 -0.06
N ASP A 40 10.03 3.26 1.07
CA ASP A 40 9.28 2.33 1.92
C ASP A 40 8.89 3.05 3.21
N PRO A 41 7.62 3.46 3.38
CA PRO A 41 7.21 4.26 4.54
C PRO A 41 7.07 3.46 5.83
N CYS A 42 7.20 2.13 5.79
CA CYS A 42 6.98 1.24 6.94
C CYS A 42 7.96 0.06 6.97
N SER A 43 9.24 0.36 6.79
CA SER A 43 10.30 -0.65 6.80
C SER A 43 10.35 -1.43 8.11
N ASN A 44 10.61 -2.71 7.97
CA ASN A 44 10.74 -3.65 9.09
C ASN A 44 12.03 -3.52 9.90
N SER A 45 13.05 -2.85 9.36
CA SER A 45 14.38 -2.80 9.94
C SER A 45 15.13 -1.52 9.57
N GLU A 46 16.01 -1.06 10.46
CA GLU A 46 16.95 0.02 10.21
C GLU A 46 18.28 -0.47 9.60
N GLY A 47 18.69 -1.69 9.92
CA GLY A 47 19.97 -2.24 9.47
C GLY A 47 19.87 -3.12 8.23
N GLU A 48 18.81 -3.92 8.14
CA GLU A 48 18.59 -4.86 7.05
C GLU A 48 17.14 -4.76 6.55
N PRO A 49 16.79 -3.68 5.81
CA PRO A 49 15.43 -3.51 5.30
C PRO A 49 15.09 -4.61 4.30
N ASN A 50 13.87 -5.14 4.41
CA ASN A 50 13.37 -6.19 3.52
C ASN A 50 13.08 -5.65 2.10
N ILE A 51 12.79 -4.36 1.99
CA ILE A 51 12.48 -3.66 0.73
C ILE A 51 13.70 -2.83 0.32
N PRO A 52 14.23 -2.99 -0.90
CA PRO A 52 15.39 -2.25 -1.39
C PRO A 52 14.98 -0.85 -1.90
N ALA A 53 14.38 -0.06 -1.02
CA ALA A 53 14.03 1.32 -1.31
C ALA A 53 15.24 2.24 -1.08
N LEU A 54 15.30 3.35 -1.84
CA LEU A 54 16.35 4.36 -1.66
C LEU A 54 16.24 5.04 -0.29
N ASN A 55 15.01 5.22 0.18
CA ASN A 55 14.71 5.78 1.50
C ASN A 55 13.63 4.96 2.20
N TYR A 56 13.63 4.98 3.50
CA TYR A 56 12.63 4.27 4.29
C TYR A 56 12.38 4.93 5.65
N TYR A 57 11.18 4.73 6.16
CA TYR A 57 10.84 5.03 7.55
C TYR A 57 10.61 3.74 8.32
N THR A 58 10.97 3.76 9.60
CA THR A 58 10.79 2.64 10.52
C THR A 58 9.74 2.97 11.58
N GLU A 59 9.46 2.03 12.46
CA GLU A 59 8.59 2.28 13.63
C GLU A 59 9.05 3.48 14.46
N LYS A 60 10.38 3.71 14.58
CA LYS A 60 10.93 4.83 15.33
C LYS A 60 10.76 6.17 14.62
N THR A 61 10.93 6.18 13.31
CA THR A 61 10.84 7.42 12.51
C THR A 61 9.44 7.72 12.03
N ASN A 62 8.51 6.76 12.13
CA ASN A 62 7.08 6.89 11.86
C ASN A 62 6.73 7.51 10.49
N GLY A 63 6.60 6.66 9.47
CA GLY A 63 6.28 7.11 8.12
C GLY A 63 4.96 7.90 7.98
N LEU A 64 4.04 7.80 8.94
CA LEU A 64 2.81 8.61 8.98
C LEU A 64 3.04 10.06 9.44
N ALA A 65 4.24 10.39 9.89
CA ALA A 65 4.61 11.74 10.32
C ALA A 65 5.30 12.56 9.21
N HIS A 66 5.47 12.00 8.02
CA HIS A 66 6.23 12.58 6.91
C HIS A 66 5.45 12.53 5.62
N ASP A 67 5.63 13.52 4.76
CA ASP A 67 5.16 13.42 3.38
C ASP A 67 5.94 12.34 2.63
N TRP A 68 5.23 11.62 1.74
CA TRP A 68 5.84 10.63 0.88
C TRP A 68 6.19 11.23 -0.47
N TYR A 69 7.00 10.56 -1.25
CA TYR A 69 7.43 11.06 -2.56
C TYR A 69 7.82 9.93 -3.51
N GLY A 70 7.77 10.22 -4.80
CA GLY A 70 8.21 9.32 -5.84
C GLY A 70 7.39 8.03 -5.91
N LYS A 71 8.07 6.92 -6.15
CA LYS A 71 7.51 5.58 -6.29
C LYS A 71 7.55 4.87 -4.95
N VAL A 72 6.38 4.63 -4.38
CA VAL A 72 6.22 4.13 -3.01
C VAL A 72 5.71 2.69 -3.01
N PHE A 73 6.37 1.83 -2.26
CA PHE A 73 5.84 0.51 -1.92
C PHE A 73 5.49 0.44 -0.44
N MET A 74 4.26 0.08 -0.10
CA MET A 74 3.79 -0.03 1.28
C MET A 74 3.27 -1.44 1.59
N ASN A 75 3.84 -2.06 2.63
CA ASN A 75 3.30 -3.23 3.33
C ASN A 75 3.27 -2.93 4.83
N HIS A 76 2.23 -2.22 5.25
CA HIS A 76 2.09 -1.65 6.59
C HIS A 76 1.70 -2.69 7.65
N PRO A 77 1.85 -2.38 8.96
CA PRO A 77 1.29 -3.18 10.04
C PRO A 77 -0.24 -3.26 9.94
N TYR A 78 -0.79 -4.45 9.69
CA TYR A 78 -2.21 -4.63 9.32
C TYR A 78 -3.21 -4.30 10.43
N SER A 79 -2.78 -4.28 11.69
CA SER A 79 -3.59 -3.78 12.81
C SER A 79 -3.93 -2.29 12.67
N ASN A 80 -3.10 -1.52 11.97
CA ASN A 80 -3.24 -0.08 11.79
C ASN A 80 -3.70 0.33 10.38
N SER A 81 -4.34 -0.57 9.63
CA SER A 81 -4.82 -0.29 8.26
C SER A 81 -5.71 0.97 8.17
N LYS A 82 -6.49 1.26 9.21
CA LYS A 82 -7.37 2.45 9.29
C LYS A 82 -6.61 3.79 9.24
N GLU A 83 -5.31 3.78 9.52
CA GLU A 83 -4.45 4.97 9.49
C GLU A 83 -3.58 4.98 8.23
N TRP A 84 -2.91 3.86 7.94
CA TRP A 84 -1.97 3.73 6.83
C TRP A 84 -2.61 3.82 5.45
N VAL A 85 -3.75 3.14 5.25
CA VAL A 85 -4.35 3.05 3.91
C VAL A 85 -4.96 4.39 3.46
N PRO A 86 -5.74 5.11 4.29
CA PRO A 86 -6.20 6.46 3.94
C PRO A 86 -5.05 7.45 3.78
N TYR A 87 -3.96 7.31 4.56
CA TYR A 87 -2.81 8.18 4.43
C TYR A 87 -2.08 7.96 3.08
N ALA A 88 -1.93 6.72 2.64
CA ALA A 88 -1.38 6.42 1.32
C ALA A 88 -2.20 7.05 0.18
N SER A 89 -3.54 6.96 0.26
CA SER A 89 -4.44 7.63 -0.70
C SER A 89 -4.23 9.15 -0.71
N LEU A 90 -4.17 9.76 0.48
CA LEU A 90 -3.92 11.20 0.63
C LEU A 90 -2.60 11.63 0.00
N GLN A 91 -1.51 10.87 0.20
CA GLN A 91 -0.19 11.19 -0.37
C GLN A 91 -0.20 11.15 -1.90
N TYR A 92 -0.96 10.25 -2.50
CA TYR A 92 -1.15 10.21 -3.94
C TYR A 92 -2.04 11.35 -4.45
N GLU A 93 -3.19 11.57 -3.81
CA GLU A 93 -4.18 12.57 -4.22
C GLU A 93 -3.65 14.01 -4.10
N SER A 94 -2.81 14.27 -3.11
CA SER A 94 -2.15 15.58 -2.94
C SER A 94 -0.97 15.80 -3.91
N GLY A 95 -0.58 14.78 -4.68
CA GLY A 95 0.55 14.84 -5.63
C GLY A 95 1.93 14.75 -4.96
N ASN A 96 1.99 14.37 -3.70
CA ASN A 96 3.27 14.17 -3.00
C ASN A 96 3.98 12.92 -3.52
N ALA A 97 3.26 11.81 -3.64
CA ALA A 97 3.79 10.57 -4.24
C ALA A 97 3.30 10.41 -5.68
N ASP A 98 4.18 9.97 -6.57
CA ASP A 98 3.90 9.83 -8.00
C ASP A 98 3.12 8.55 -8.32
N GLU A 99 3.52 7.44 -7.73
CA GLU A 99 2.92 6.12 -7.89
C GLU A 99 3.06 5.31 -6.59
N LEU A 100 2.01 4.54 -6.25
CA LEU A 100 2.07 3.65 -5.10
C LEU A 100 1.61 2.24 -5.48
N VAL A 101 2.31 1.24 -4.95
CA VAL A 101 1.86 -0.15 -4.87
C VAL A 101 1.69 -0.50 -3.40
N LEU A 102 0.49 -0.88 -3.02
CA LEU A 102 0.15 -1.24 -1.65
C LEU A 102 -0.12 -2.75 -1.59
N LEU A 103 0.53 -3.45 -0.67
CA LEU A 103 0.18 -4.82 -0.31
C LEU A 103 -0.60 -4.76 1.01
N ILE A 104 -1.90 -5.00 0.94
CA ILE A 104 -2.81 -4.79 2.05
C ILE A 104 -3.72 -6.00 2.28
N LYS A 105 -4.33 -6.08 3.45
CA LYS A 105 -5.39 -7.04 3.72
C LYS A 105 -6.60 -6.74 2.84
N LEU A 106 -7.17 -7.77 2.21
CA LEU A 106 -8.42 -7.63 1.46
C LEU A 106 -9.60 -7.64 2.44
N ASP A 107 -10.17 -6.47 2.69
CA ASP A 107 -11.32 -6.31 3.57
C ASP A 107 -12.23 -5.17 3.10
N VAL A 108 -13.02 -5.47 2.08
CA VAL A 108 -13.90 -4.52 1.39
C VAL A 108 -15.02 -3.95 2.27
N SER A 109 -15.29 -4.57 3.42
CA SER A 109 -16.34 -4.13 4.35
C SER A 109 -15.92 -2.94 5.21
N THR A 110 -14.63 -2.66 5.30
CA THR A 110 -14.07 -1.65 6.19
C THR A 110 -14.17 -0.23 5.61
N LYS A 111 -14.21 0.76 6.52
CA LYS A 111 -14.21 2.17 6.11
C LYS A 111 -12.90 2.58 5.43
N TRP A 112 -11.77 2.05 5.88
CA TRP A 112 -10.47 2.38 5.31
C TRP A 112 -10.28 1.85 3.89
N TRP A 113 -10.93 0.72 3.53
CA TRP A 113 -10.92 0.21 2.16
C TRP A 113 -11.51 1.20 1.15
N ARG A 114 -12.49 1.98 1.57
CA ARG A 114 -13.15 2.97 0.70
C ARG A 114 -12.19 4.03 0.16
N SER A 115 -11.13 4.35 0.90
CA SER A 115 -10.11 5.32 0.45
C SER A 115 -9.29 4.83 -0.75
N VAL A 116 -9.25 3.53 -1.00
CA VAL A 116 -8.50 2.93 -2.12
C VAL A 116 -9.39 2.17 -3.12
N SER A 117 -10.68 2.02 -2.85
CA SER A 117 -11.62 1.29 -3.72
C SER A 117 -11.83 1.92 -5.10
N GLN A 118 -11.46 3.18 -5.26
CA GLN A 118 -11.49 3.93 -6.53
C GLN A 118 -10.30 3.64 -7.44
N TYR A 119 -9.27 2.98 -6.95
CA TYR A 119 -8.09 2.59 -7.72
C TYR A 119 -8.18 1.14 -8.19
N SER A 120 -7.34 0.76 -9.14
CA SER A 120 -7.27 -0.63 -9.60
C SER A 120 -6.56 -1.51 -8.58
N TRP A 121 -7.02 -2.73 -8.42
CA TRP A 121 -6.45 -3.66 -7.46
C TRP A 121 -6.57 -5.10 -7.92
N ILE A 122 -5.71 -5.96 -7.40
CA ILE A 122 -5.71 -7.39 -7.66
C ILE A 122 -6.07 -8.12 -6.37
N ALA A 123 -7.13 -8.94 -6.41
CA ALA A 123 -7.42 -9.90 -5.37
C ALA A 123 -6.46 -11.08 -5.51
N ILE A 124 -5.58 -11.32 -4.54
CA ILE A 124 -4.61 -12.40 -4.60
C ILE A 124 -5.33 -13.74 -4.42
N ASN A 125 -5.19 -14.64 -5.38
CA ASN A 125 -5.92 -15.93 -5.42
C ASN A 125 -5.48 -16.92 -4.33
N LYS A 126 -4.25 -16.79 -3.83
CA LYS A 126 -3.67 -17.67 -2.81
C LYS A 126 -3.26 -16.84 -1.60
N ARG A 127 -3.50 -17.36 -0.39
CA ARG A 127 -3.00 -16.71 0.82
C ARG A 127 -1.48 -16.57 0.75
N MET A 128 -0.99 -15.36 0.95
CA MET A 128 0.44 -15.08 0.92
C MET A 128 1.15 -15.74 2.09
N LYS A 129 2.37 -16.20 1.81
CA LYS A 129 3.28 -16.72 2.82
C LYS A 129 4.33 -15.65 3.11
N PHE A 130 4.10 -14.88 4.14
CA PHE A 130 5.00 -13.82 4.56
C PHE A 130 6.24 -14.36 5.28
N GLY A 131 7.26 -13.52 5.41
CA GLY A 131 8.48 -13.82 6.13
C GLY A 131 9.25 -15.00 5.52
N ASN A 132 9.54 -16.00 6.32
CA ASN A 132 10.28 -17.21 5.89
C ASN A 132 9.42 -18.27 5.18
N GLY A 133 8.17 -17.96 4.86
CA GLY A 133 7.28 -18.80 4.06
C GLY A 133 6.71 -20.03 4.76
N LYS A 134 6.88 -20.18 6.06
CA LYS A 134 6.43 -21.37 6.81
C LYS A 134 4.91 -21.47 6.98
N SER A 135 4.22 -20.32 7.06
CA SER A 135 2.77 -20.29 7.27
C SER A 135 2.10 -19.31 6.32
N ALA A 136 0.95 -19.70 5.78
CA ALA A 136 0.09 -18.78 5.04
C ALA A 136 -0.59 -17.80 6.00
N ALA A 137 -0.78 -16.55 5.55
CA ALA A 137 -1.52 -15.56 6.32
C ALA A 137 -2.95 -16.04 6.61
N PRO A 138 -3.51 -15.72 7.78
CA PRO A 138 -4.89 -16.10 8.15
C PRO A 138 -5.95 -15.26 7.38
N PHE A 139 -5.53 -14.33 6.53
CA PHE A 139 -6.37 -13.40 5.78
C PHE A 139 -6.01 -13.42 4.29
N GLN A 140 -6.91 -12.91 3.48
CA GLN A 140 -6.65 -12.61 2.07
C GLN A 140 -5.94 -11.28 1.91
N SER A 141 -5.13 -11.17 0.87
CA SER A 141 -4.39 -9.95 0.54
C SER A 141 -4.83 -9.39 -0.81
N ALA A 142 -4.65 -8.09 -0.98
CA ALA A 142 -4.83 -7.40 -2.23
C ALA A 142 -3.57 -6.58 -2.55
N ILE A 143 -3.33 -6.41 -3.85
CA ILE A 143 -2.36 -5.47 -4.38
C ILE A 143 -3.15 -4.30 -4.93
N VAL A 144 -2.99 -3.11 -4.37
CA VAL A 144 -3.66 -1.89 -4.85
C VAL A 144 -2.65 -1.00 -5.54
N TYR A 145 -3.02 -0.46 -6.69
CA TYR A 145 -2.18 0.42 -7.48
C TYR A 145 -2.78 1.80 -7.59
N LEU A 146 -2.09 2.79 -7.08
CA LEU A 146 -2.38 4.20 -7.24
C LEU A 146 -1.40 4.74 -8.28
N GLY A 147 -1.87 4.86 -9.52
CA GLY A 147 -1.07 5.28 -10.67
C GLY A 147 -1.88 5.19 -11.95
N LYS A 148 -1.23 5.42 -13.09
CA LYS A 148 -1.90 5.55 -14.40
C LYS A 148 -1.59 4.42 -15.38
N ASP A 149 -0.55 3.61 -15.14
CA ASP A 149 -0.11 2.56 -16.06
C ASP A 149 -0.66 1.20 -15.67
N LEU A 150 -1.95 1.01 -15.96
CA LEU A 150 -2.68 -0.22 -15.63
C LEU A 150 -2.13 -1.44 -16.39
N ASP A 151 -1.68 -1.26 -17.62
CA ASP A 151 -1.12 -2.35 -18.43
C ASP A 151 0.16 -2.89 -17.80
N ARG A 152 1.08 -2.00 -17.41
CA ARG A 152 2.30 -2.38 -16.67
C ARG A 152 1.95 -3.06 -15.35
N PHE A 153 0.99 -2.53 -14.61
CA PHE A 153 0.53 -3.11 -13.36
C PHE A 153 0.01 -4.55 -13.55
N ASN A 154 -0.87 -4.75 -14.53
CA ASN A 154 -1.41 -6.07 -14.83
C ASN A 154 -0.34 -7.04 -15.38
N ASN A 155 0.57 -6.56 -16.23
CA ASN A 155 1.66 -7.37 -16.77
C ASN A 155 2.59 -7.92 -15.69
N VAL A 156 2.84 -7.19 -14.62
CA VAL A 156 3.72 -7.63 -13.52
C VAL A 156 2.94 -8.42 -12.47
N PHE A 157 1.80 -7.90 -12.03
CA PHE A 157 1.09 -8.43 -10.87
C PHE A 157 -0.11 -9.31 -11.20
N GLY A 158 -0.60 -9.35 -12.45
CA GLY A 158 -1.74 -10.16 -12.87
C GLY A 158 -1.61 -11.66 -12.58
N LYS A 159 -0.38 -12.17 -12.52
CA LYS A 159 -0.09 -13.57 -12.14
C LYS A 159 -0.50 -13.92 -10.69
N TYR A 160 -0.69 -12.94 -9.82
CA TYR A 160 -1.06 -13.17 -8.42
C TYR A 160 -2.56 -13.38 -8.22
N GLY A 161 -3.40 -12.87 -9.13
CA GLY A 161 -4.83 -12.98 -8.91
C GLY A 161 -5.70 -12.28 -9.94
N THR A 162 -6.90 -11.93 -9.53
CA THR A 162 -7.90 -11.29 -10.37
C THR A 162 -7.82 -9.79 -10.28
N LEU A 163 -7.66 -9.13 -11.42
CA LEU A 163 -7.66 -7.66 -11.54
C LEU A 163 -9.08 -7.11 -11.48
N TYR A 164 -9.28 -6.12 -10.64
CA TYR A 164 -10.49 -5.29 -10.57
C TYR A 164 -10.14 -3.86 -10.98
N VAL A 165 -10.90 -3.35 -11.95
CA VAL A 165 -10.77 -1.97 -12.42
C VAL A 165 -12.05 -1.23 -12.07
N PRO A 166 -11.98 -0.15 -11.28
CA PRO A 166 -13.15 0.62 -10.92
C PRO A 166 -13.85 1.17 -12.16
N HIS A 167 -15.17 1.11 -12.20
CA HIS A 167 -15.96 1.73 -13.24
C HIS A 167 -15.89 3.26 -13.08
N GLN A 168 -15.26 3.93 -14.06
CA GLN A 168 -15.30 5.39 -14.12
C GLN A 168 -16.71 5.82 -14.53
N LYS A 169 -17.38 6.59 -13.68
CA LYS A 169 -18.60 7.28 -14.09
C LYS A 169 -18.22 8.25 -15.21
N VAL A 170 -18.71 8.00 -16.42
CA VAL A 170 -18.66 8.98 -17.49
C VAL A 170 -19.44 10.19 -17.01
N SER A 171 -18.77 11.32 -16.78
CA SER A 171 -19.46 12.59 -16.60
C SER A 171 -20.25 12.84 -17.89
N GLN A 172 -21.57 12.74 -17.80
CA GLN A 172 -22.46 13.23 -18.85
C GLN A 172 -22.38 14.76 -18.80
N ASP A 173 -21.49 15.32 -19.60
CA ASP A 173 -21.58 16.73 -19.95
C ASP A 173 -22.86 16.91 -20.77
N VAL A 174 -23.94 17.27 -20.06
CA VAL A 174 -25.13 17.78 -20.68
C VAL A 174 -24.79 19.18 -21.21
N SER A 175 -24.28 19.23 -22.43
CA SER A 175 -24.25 20.48 -23.18
C SER A 175 -25.70 20.83 -23.54
N THR A 176 -26.35 21.59 -22.67
CA THR A 176 -27.59 22.31 -23.04
C THR A 176 -27.18 23.47 -23.95
N SER A 177 -27.17 23.19 -25.25
CA SER A 177 -27.24 24.25 -26.26
C SER A 177 -28.66 24.83 -26.22
N HIS A 178 -28.77 26.09 -25.86
CA HIS A 178 -29.91 26.95 -26.17
C HIS A 178 -29.44 28.09 -27.05
#